data_30c3b675920527d0f6f2096241001cd3
#
_entry.id   30c3b675920527d0f6f2096241001cd3
#
_cell.length_a   1.000
_cell.length_b   1.000
_cell.length_c   1.000
_cell.angle_alpha   90.00
_cell.angle_beta   90.00
_cell.angle_gamma   90.00
#
_symmetry.space_group_name_H-M   'P 1'
#
loop_
_entity.id
_entity.type
_entity.pdbx_description
1 polymer ?
#
loop_
_entity_poly.entity_id
_entity_poly.type
_entity_poly.pdbx_seq_one_letter_code
_entity_poly.pdbx_strand_id
1 'polypeptide(L)'
;MTLLLILTSLILISIAVWQLTKILELSKPADYENDEIATDKDNDIQGKLMFLFLIFIYALTIFSFFRYGDVILPESASVHGENYDSLLWFSFAVIFFVQTVTQALLHYFAFKYRGNKKRKALFFADSNFLEGVWTIIPTISLAGLILYGLFTWVDIMTIEENDEALVVELYAQQFNWKARYAGEDGVLGDANVRFLQDFGGKNLV
;
A
#
# COMPACT_ATOMS: atom_id res chain seq x y z
N MET A 1 -5.93 9.94 24.22
CA MET A 1 -5.43 9.10 23.12
C MET A 1 -4.66 7.89 23.61
N THR A 2 -3.67 8.06 24.48
CA THR A 2 -2.86 6.95 25.06
C THR A 2 -3.70 5.90 25.80
N LEU A 3 -4.70 6.30 26.59
CA LEU A 3 -5.57 5.38 27.31
C LEU A 3 -6.40 4.49 26.37
N LEU A 4 -6.91 5.06 25.28
CA LEU A 4 -7.68 4.32 24.28
C LEU A 4 -6.80 3.30 23.52
N LEU A 5 -5.56 3.67 23.20
CA LEU A 5 -4.58 2.76 22.60
C LEU A 5 -4.19 1.62 23.54
N ILE A 6 -4.02 1.90 24.83
CA ILE A 6 -3.74 0.87 25.84
C ILE A 6 -4.93 -0.08 25.98
N LEU A 7 -6.15 0.43 26.05
CA LEU A 7 -7.37 -0.38 26.15
C LEU A 7 -7.56 -1.28 24.90
N THR A 8 -7.40 -0.73 23.72
CA THR A 8 -7.50 -1.52 22.48
C THR A 8 -6.41 -2.57 22.40
N SER A 9 -5.17 -2.26 22.79
CA SER A 9 -4.08 -3.23 22.83
C SER A 9 -4.34 -4.35 23.82
N LEU A 10 -4.86 -4.04 25.00
CA LEU A 10 -5.22 -5.05 26.01
C LEU A 10 -6.35 -5.98 25.53
N ILE A 11 -7.36 -5.43 24.86
CA ILE A 11 -8.45 -6.21 24.25
C ILE A 11 -7.90 -7.15 23.16
N LEU A 12 -7.05 -6.63 22.27
CA LEU A 12 -6.44 -7.43 21.20
C LEU A 12 -5.55 -8.53 21.76
N ILE A 13 -4.74 -8.25 22.79
CA ILE A 13 -3.92 -9.25 23.45
C ILE A 13 -4.80 -10.31 24.13
N SER A 14 -5.88 -9.91 24.78
CA SER A 14 -6.81 -10.85 25.43
C SER A 14 -7.48 -11.77 24.42
N ILE A 15 -7.89 -11.24 23.26
CA ILE A 15 -8.45 -12.02 22.16
C ILE A 15 -7.39 -12.97 21.59
N ALA A 16 -6.16 -12.51 21.37
CA ALA A 16 -5.07 -13.33 20.86
C ALA A 16 -4.72 -14.49 21.81
N VAL A 17 -4.66 -14.22 23.12
CA VAL A 17 -4.43 -15.26 24.15
C VAL A 17 -5.59 -16.27 24.17
N TRP A 18 -6.82 -15.81 24.09
CA TRP A 18 -7.98 -16.69 24.01
C TRP A 18 -7.97 -17.56 22.77
N GLN A 19 -7.60 -17.02 21.60
CA GLN A 19 -7.44 -17.78 20.36
C GLN A 19 -6.31 -18.81 20.48
N LEU A 20 -5.17 -18.44 21.07
CA LEU A 20 -4.05 -19.35 21.32
C LEU A 20 -4.42 -20.49 22.25
N THR A 21 -5.17 -20.24 23.31
CA THR A 21 -5.65 -21.32 24.20
C THR A 21 -6.59 -22.27 23.48
N LYS A 22 -7.46 -21.77 22.58
CA LYS A 22 -8.32 -22.62 21.74
C LYS A 22 -7.53 -23.46 20.75
N ILE A 23 -6.51 -22.90 20.13
CA ILE A 23 -5.61 -23.65 19.23
C ILE A 23 -4.86 -24.75 20.00
N LEU A 24 -4.38 -24.45 21.20
CA LEU A 24 -3.69 -25.43 22.06
C LEU A 24 -4.63 -26.53 22.55
N GLU A 25 -5.91 -26.23 22.84
CA GLU A 25 -6.93 -27.23 23.14
C GLU A 25 -7.17 -28.15 21.95
N LEU A 26 -7.25 -27.62 20.74
CA LEU A 26 -7.41 -28.37 19.49
C LEU A 26 -6.18 -29.19 19.11
N SER A 27 -4.98 -28.81 19.58
CA SER A 27 -3.71 -29.50 19.33
C SER A 27 -3.47 -30.68 20.27
N LYS A 28 -4.30 -30.87 21.31
CA LYS A 28 -4.22 -32.08 22.14
C LYS A 28 -4.65 -33.28 21.32
N PRO A 29 -3.97 -34.43 21.45
CA PRO A 29 -4.40 -35.64 20.77
C PRO A 29 -5.83 -35.96 21.25
N ALA A 30 -6.78 -35.82 20.32
CA ALA A 30 -8.19 -36.12 20.59
C ALA A 30 -8.33 -37.63 20.76
N ASP A 31 -9.04 -38.03 21.80
CA ASP A 31 -9.61 -39.39 21.88
C ASP A 31 -10.68 -39.44 20.77
N TYR A 32 -10.33 -40.06 19.65
CA TYR A 32 -11.04 -40.00 18.37
C TYR A 32 -12.50 -40.48 18.41
N GLU A 33 -12.98 -40.99 19.51
CA GLU A 33 -14.33 -41.53 19.61
C GLU A 33 -15.41 -40.56 20.12
N ASN A 34 -15.06 -39.45 20.80
CA ASN A 34 -16.10 -38.63 21.45
C ASN A 34 -15.90 -37.09 21.46
N ASP A 35 -14.80 -36.54 21.02
CA ASP A 35 -14.60 -35.09 21.11
C ASP A 35 -14.90 -34.35 19.80
N GLU A 36 -16.01 -33.63 19.80
CA GLU A 36 -16.30 -32.65 18.76
C GLU A 36 -15.26 -31.53 18.81
N ILE A 37 -14.36 -31.47 17.81
CA ILE A 37 -13.29 -30.49 17.68
C ILE A 37 -13.84 -29.07 17.67
N ALA A 38 -15.04 -28.84 17.11
CA ALA A 38 -15.73 -27.54 17.14
C ALA A 38 -17.24 -27.75 17.08
N THR A 39 -17.96 -27.08 17.97
CA THR A 39 -19.42 -27.11 17.95
C THR A 39 -20.01 -26.16 16.91
N ASP A 40 -21.25 -26.40 16.46
CA ASP A 40 -21.98 -25.48 15.58
C ASP A 40 -22.08 -24.06 16.18
N LYS A 41 -22.14 -23.96 17.52
CA LYS A 41 -22.17 -22.69 18.24
C LYS A 41 -20.84 -21.96 18.15
N ASP A 42 -19.71 -22.66 18.28
CA ASP A 42 -18.38 -22.05 18.14
C ASP A 42 -18.19 -21.53 16.72
N ASN A 43 -18.57 -22.32 15.72
CA ASN A 43 -18.52 -21.91 14.32
C ASN A 43 -19.40 -20.68 14.03
N ASP A 44 -20.58 -20.58 14.65
CA ASP A 44 -21.47 -19.43 14.50
C ASP A 44 -20.89 -18.18 15.16
N ILE A 45 -20.30 -18.30 16.34
CA ILE A 45 -19.61 -17.19 17.03
C ILE A 45 -18.43 -16.71 16.19
N GLN A 46 -17.57 -17.60 15.70
CA GLN A 46 -16.42 -17.25 14.86
C GLN A 46 -16.86 -16.55 13.57
N GLY A 47 -17.91 -17.05 12.92
CA GLY A 47 -18.47 -16.40 11.74
C GLY A 47 -18.97 -14.98 12.00
N LYS A 48 -19.61 -14.72 13.14
CA LYS A 48 -20.05 -13.38 13.54
C LYS A 48 -18.87 -12.48 13.90
N LEU A 49 -17.84 -13.01 14.57
CA LEU A 49 -16.63 -12.28 14.87
C LEU A 49 -15.88 -11.85 13.60
N MET A 50 -15.89 -12.65 12.55
CA MET A 50 -15.33 -12.28 11.26
C MET A 50 -16.03 -11.04 10.66
N PHE A 51 -17.35 -10.94 10.75
CA PHE A 51 -18.07 -9.73 10.32
C PHE A 51 -17.74 -8.53 11.19
N LEU A 52 -17.66 -8.70 12.50
CA LEU A 52 -17.28 -7.61 13.41
C LEU A 52 -15.86 -7.11 13.09
N PHE A 53 -14.95 -8.02 12.79
CA PHE A 53 -13.58 -7.69 12.38
C PHE A 53 -13.55 -6.91 11.06
N LEU A 54 -14.38 -7.27 10.09
CA LEU A 54 -14.53 -6.49 8.86
C LEU A 54 -14.93 -5.04 9.14
N ILE A 55 -15.99 -4.87 9.94
CA ILE A 55 -16.47 -3.52 10.33
C ILE A 55 -15.37 -2.74 11.05
N PHE A 56 -14.64 -3.39 11.96
CA PHE A 56 -13.53 -2.78 12.68
C PHE A 56 -12.41 -2.30 11.74
N ILE A 57 -11.97 -3.13 10.80
CA ILE A 57 -10.93 -2.75 9.83
C ILE A 57 -11.38 -1.55 8.99
N TYR A 58 -12.60 -1.56 8.47
CA TYR A 58 -13.09 -0.44 7.67
C TYR A 58 -13.27 0.83 8.48
N ALA A 59 -13.80 0.73 9.70
CA ALA A 59 -13.89 1.86 10.60
C ALA A 59 -12.51 2.46 10.92
N LEU A 60 -11.52 1.61 11.17
CA LEU A 60 -10.14 2.03 11.41
C LEU A 60 -9.51 2.68 10.18
N THR A 61 -9.71 2.11 8.99
CA THR A 61 -9.21 2.65 7.72
C THR A 61 -9.81 4.02 7.44
N ILE A 62 -11.13 4.15 7.51
CA ILE A 62 -11.85 5.41 7.31
C ILE A 62 -11.39 6.46 8.33
N PHE A 63 -11.33 6.09 9.61
CA PHE A 63 -10.82 6.98 10.67
C PHE A 63 -9.39 7.45 10.38
N SER A 64 -8.52 6.55 9.95
CA SER A 64 -7.11 6.86 9.63
C SER A 64 -7.01 7.85 8.46
N PHE A 65 -7.81 7.67 7.41
CA PHE A 65 -7.87 8.60 6.28
C PHE A 65 -8.32 10.00 6.70
N PHE A 66 -9.42 10.09 7.46
CA PHE A 66 -9.91 11.40 7.93
C PHE A 66 -8.97 12.08 8.92
N ARG A 67 -8.23 11.30 9.71
CA ARG A 67 -7.38 11.85 10.77
C ARG A 67 -5.97 12.19 10.32
N TYR A 68 -5.45 11.48 9.33
CA TYR A 68 -4.04 11.54 8.93
C TYR A 68 -3.84 11.75 7.43
N GLY A 69 -4.91 11.94 6.65
CA GLY A 69 -4.85 12.09 5.19
C GLY A 69 -3.92 13.23 4.76
N ASP A 70 -4.04 14.39 5.40
CA ASP A 70 -3.23 15.58 5.09
C ASP A 70 -1.73 15.39 5.41
N VAL A 71 -1.40 14.45 6.32
CA VAL A 71 0.00 14.15 6.67
C VAL A 71 0.61 13.13 5.71
N ILE A 72 -0.22 12.24 5.15
CA ILE A 72 0.24 11.21 4.22
C ILE A 72 0.63 11.82 2.88
N LEU A 73 -0.14 12.79 2.41
CA LEU A 73 0.08 13.45 1.13
C LEU A 73 -0.13 14.96 1.30
N PRO A 74 0.93 15.72 1.61
CA PRO A 74 0.86 17.18 1.64
C PRO A 74 0.64 17.75 0.24
N GLU A 75 0.32 19.05 0.16
CA GLU A 75 0.18 19.74 -1.13
C GLU A 75 1.46 19.63 -1.97
N SER A 76 1.29 19.39 -3.27
CA SER A 76 2.43 19.28 -4.20
C SER A 76 3.19 20.61 -4.29
N ALA A 77 4.52 20.53 -4.24
CA ALA A 77 5.40 21.70 -4.30
C ALA A 77 5.95 21.98 -5.72
N SER A 78 5.49 21.24 -6.73
CA SER A 78 5.93 21.38 -8.12
C SER A 78 4.80 21.06 -9.10
N VAL A 79 4.92 21.57 -10.34
CA VAL A 79 3.96 21.29 -11.41
C VAL A 79 3.86 19.78 -11.70
N HIS A 80 4.99 19.07 -11.73
CA HIS A 80 5.03 17.62 -11.91
C HIS A 80 4.45 16.87 -10.71
N GLY A 81 4.50 17.48 -9.51
CA GLY A 81 3.94 16.91 -8.28
C GLY A 81 2.44 16.65 -8.39
N GLU A 82 1.67 17.54 -9.03
CA GLU A 82 0.22 17.37 -9.22
C GLU A 82 -0.10 16.11 -10.06
N ASN A 83 0.68 15.87 -11.11
CA ASN A 83 0.53 14.67 -11.95
C ASN A 83 0.87 13.40 -11.17
N TYR A 84 1.93 13.45 -10.36
CA TYR A 84 2.35 12.35 -9.51
C TYR A 84 1.31 12.05 -8.41
N ASP A 85 0.78 13.07 -7.77
CA ASP A 85 -0.27 12.94 -6.75
C ASP A 85 -1.56 12.36 -7.34
N SER A 86 -1.92 12.78 -8.57
CA SER A 86 -3.06 12.23 -9.30
C SER A 86 -2.88 10.72 -9.59
N LEU A 87 -1.69 10.30 -10.01
CA LEU A 87 -1.35 8.89 -10.21
C LEU A 87 -1.46 8.11 -8.90
N LEU A 88 -0.97 8.68 -7.79
CA LEU A 88 -1.04 8.06 -6.47
C LEU A 88 -2.48 7.89 -5.99
N TRP A 89 -3.32 8.94 -6.12
CA TRP A 89 -4.74 8.86 -5.77
C TRP A 89 -5.50 7.84 -6.61
N PHE A 90 -5.22 7.79 -7.91
CA PHE A 90 -5.80 6.78 -8.79
C PHE A 90 -5.39 5.36 -8.37
N SER A 91 -4.11 5.17 -8.04
CA SER A 91 -3.59 3.90 -7.53
C SER A 91 -4.26 3.49 -6.23
N PHE A 92 -4.43 4.40 -5.28
CA PHE A 92 -5.17 4.16 -4.05
C PHE A 92 -6.63 3.79 -4.32
N ALA A 93 -7.31 4.47 -5.24
CA ALA A 93 -8.68 4.15 -5.59
C ALA A 93 -8.82 2.70 -6.10
N VAL A 94 -7.93 2.26 -6.98
CA VAL A 94 -7.89 0.87 -7.48
C VAL A 94 -7.60 -0.11 -6.35
N ILE A 95 -6.60 0.16 -5.50
CA ILE A 95 -6.24 -0.70 -4.37
C ILE A 95 -7.41 -0.83 -3.39
N PHE A 96 -8.03 0.27 -2.99
CA PHE A 96 -9.16 0.23 -2.06
C PHE A 96 -10.41 -0.41 -2.64
N PHE A 97 -10.65 -0.25 -3.95
CA PHE A 97 -11.72 -0.96 -4.62
C PHE A 97 -11.52 -2.48 -4.55
N VAL A 98 -10.34 -2.96 -4.95
CA VAL A 98 -10.00 -4.39 -4.90
C VAL A 98 -10.03 -4.90 -3.45
N GLN A 99 -9.45 -4.15 -2.52
CA GLN A 99 -9.47 -4.45 -1.08
C GLN A 99 -10.92 -4.62 -0.58
N THR A 100 -11.80 -3.70 -0.94
CA THR A 100 -13.20 -3.75 -0.52
C THR A 100 -13.90 -4.99 -1.05
N VAL A 101 -13.77 -5.28 -2.33
CA VAL A 101 -14.41 -6.44 -2.95
C VAL A 101 -13.88 -7.75 -2.35
N THR A 102 -12.56 -7.88 -2.24
CA THR A 102 -11.94 -9.12 -1.74
C THR A 102 -12.24 -9.35 -0.26
N GLN A 103 -12.17 -8.32 0.57
CA GLN A 103 -12.49 -8.44 2.00
C GLN A 103 -13.97 -8.74 2.24
N ALA A 104 -14.86 -8.08 1.51
CA ALA A 104 -16.29 -8.36 1.60
C ALA A 104 -16.62 -9.80 1.21
N LEU A 105 -16.06 -10.30 0.11
CA LEU A 105 -16.24 -11.69 -0.34
C LEU A 105 -15.65 -12.68 0.67
N LEU A 106 -14.42 -12.43 1.15
CA LEU A 106 -13.75 -13.27 2.13
C LEU A 106 -14.61 -13.48 3.38
N HIS A 107 -15.05 -12.40 4.00
CA HIS A 107 -15.81 -12.45 5.24
C HIS A 107 -17.22 -12.99 5.01
N TYR A 108 -17.84 -12.67 3.87
CA TYR A 108 -19.13 -13.23 3.50
C TYR A 108 -19.05 -14.75 3.33
N PHE A 109 -18.06 -15.26 2.64
CA PHE A 109 -17.91 -16.69 2.43
C PHE A 109 -17.48 -17.42 3.70
N ALA A 110 -16.61 -16.82 4.51
CA ALA A 110 -16.25 -17.38 5.82
C ALA A 110 -17.49 -17.52 6.72
N PHE A 111 -18.38 -16.54 6.72
CA PHE A 111 -19.64 -16.63 7.46
C PHE A 111 -20.63 -17.61 6.83
N LYS A 112 -20.84 -17.56 5.52
CA LYS A 112 -21.84 -18.38 4.81
C LYS A 112 -21.50 -19.85 4.84
N TYR A 113 -20.23 -20.20 4.69
CA TYR A 113 -19.77 -21.59 4.62
C TYR A 113 -19.13 -22.09 5.92
N ARG A 114 -19.37 -21.40 7.03
CA ARG A 114 -18.95 -21.88 8.34
C ARG A 114 -19.47 -23.30 8.62
N GLY A 115 -18.70 -24.07 9.38
CA GLY A 115 -19.05 -25.45 9.73
C GLY A 115 -20.46 -25.55 10.33
N ASN A 116 -21.24 -26.52 9.84
CA ASN A 116 -22.57 -26.80 10.33
C ASN A 116 -22.87 -28.29 10.07
N LYS A 117 -23.25 -29.03 11.09
CA LYS A 117 -23.58 -30.47 10.99
C LYS A 117 -24.66 -30.78 9.97
N LYS A 118 -25.57 -29.84 9.69
CA LYS A 118 -26.68 -30.01 8.75
C LYS A 118 -26.30 -29.80 7.28
N ARG A 119 -25.07 -29.36 7.00
CA ARG A 119 -24.59 -29.07 5.64
C ARG A 119 -23.35 -29.87 5.33
N LYS A 120 -23.32 -30.49 4.15
CA LYS A 120 -22.11 -31.10 3.61
C LYS A 120 -21.38 -30.10 2.75
N ALA A 121 -20.06 -30.01 2.95
CA ALA A 121 -19.21 -29.24 2.09
C ALA A 121 -19.15 -29.89 0.70
N LEU A 122 -19.25 -29.06 -0.35
CA LEU A 122 -18.94 -29.49 -1.70
C LEU A 122 -17.41 -29.45 -1.88
N PHE A 123 -16.86 -30.55 -2.30
CA PHE A 123 -15.46 -30.58 -2.68
C PHE A 123 -15.33 -29.99 -4.10
N PHE A 124 -14.63 -28.88 -4.20
CA PHE A 124 -14.39 -28.17 -5.44
C PHE A 124 -12.91 -27.80 -5.50
N ALA A 125 -12.12 -28.68 -6.12
CA ALA A 125 -10.67 -28.57 -6.10
C ALA A 125 -10.15 -27.51 -7.08
N ASP A 126 -10.68 -27.50 -8.30
CA ASP A 126 -10.17 -26.68 -9.40
C ASP A 126 -11.29 -25.98 -10.18
N SER A 127 -11.02 -24.76 -10.65
CA SER A 127 -11.92 -24.02 -11.53
C SER A 127 -11.14 -23.11 -12.46
N ASN A 128 -10.97 -23.54 -13.70
CA ASN A 128 -10.29 -22.76 -14.73
C ASN A 128 -10.95 -21.39 -14.96
N PHE A 129 -12.27 -21.30 -14.77
CA PHE A 129 -12.98 -20.02 -14.88
C PHE A 129 -12.60 -19.04 -13.77
N LEU A 130 -12.60 -19.48 -12.51
CA LEU A 130 -12.19 -18.64 -11.39
C LEU A 130 -10.71 -18.26 -11.50
N GLU A 131 -9.87 -19.22 -11.87
CA GLU A 131 -8.45 -19.01 -12.11
C GLU A 131 -8.22 -17.94 -13.18
N GLY A 132 -8.92 -18.02 -14.31
CA GLY A 132 -8.89 -17.01 -15.34
C GLY A 132 -9.33 -15.63 -14.83
N VAL A 133 -10.40 -15.55 -14.06
CA VAL A 133 -10.92 -14.28 -13.53
C VAL A 133 -9.90 -13.58 -12.63
N TRP A 134 -9.33 -14.28 -11.63
CA TRP A 134 -8.39 -13.65 -10.71
C TRP A 134 -6.98 -13.44 -11.28
N THR A 135 -6.69 -14.02 -12.45
CA THR A 135 -5.45 -13.77 -13.17
C THR A 135 -5.60 -12.61 -14.15
N ILE A 136 -6.63 -12.64 -15.00
CA ILE A 136 -6.80 -11.68 -16.10
C ILE A 136 -7.17 -10.29 -15.57
N ILE A 137 -8.11 -10.19 -14.63
CA ILE A 137 -8.57 -8.89 -14.10
C ILE A 137 -7.44 -8.12 -13.42
N PRO A 138 -6.68 -8.70 -12.47
CA PRO A 138 -5.54 -8.00 -11.88
C PRO A 138 -4.43 -7.69 -12.90
N THR A 139 -4.17 -8.58 -13.85
CA THR A 139 -3.15 -8.35 -14.89
C THR A 139 -3.48 -7.12 -15.74
N ILE A 140 -4.72 -6.99 -16.20
CA ILE A 140 -5.15 -5.82 -16.98
C ILE A 140 -5.10 -4.55 -16.14
N SER A 141 -5.54 -4.62 -14.88
CA SER A 141 -5.50 -3.48 -13.95
C SER A 141 -4.07 -3.01 -13.67
N LEU A 142 -3.16 -3.94 -13.42
CA LEU A 142 -1.74 -3.64 -13.21
C LEU A 142 -1.08 -3.10 -14.47
N ALA A 143 -1.36 -3.67 -15.65
CA ALA A 143 -0.86 -3.17 -16.92
C ALA A 143 -1.29 -1.71 -17.14
N GLY A 144 -2.55 -1.37 -16.87
CA GLY A 144 -3.05 0.00 -16.94
C GLY A 144 -2.33 0.95 -15.98
N LEU A 145 -2.10 0.54 -14.72
CA LEU A 145 -1.35 1.32 -13.75
C LEU A 145 0.12 1.53 -14.16
N ILE A 146 0.77 0.49 -14.66
CA ILE A 146 2.16 0.56 -15.13
C ILE A 146 2.28 1.52 -16.32
N LEU A 147 1.37 1.43 -17.29
CA LEU A 147 1.37 2.33 -18.44
C LEU A 147 1.13 3.78 -18.01
N TYR A 148 0.18 4.03 -17.12
CA TYR A 148 -0.06 5.37 -16.60
C TYR A 148 1.18 5.92 -15.88
N GLY A 149 1.79 5.11 -14.99
CA GLY A 149 3.03 5.49 -14.32
C GLY A 149 4.20 5.76 -15.27
N LEU A 150 4.32 4.94 -16.33
CA LEU A 150 5.35 5.12 -17.35
C LEU A 150 5.17 6.43 -18.13
N PHE A 151 3.94 6.75 -18.53
CA PHE A 151 3.65 8.03 -19.21
C PHE A 151 3.96 9.22 -18.30
N THR A 152 3.52 9.19 -17.04
CA THR A 152 3.83 10.25 -16.07
C THR A 152 5.35 10.38 -15.84
N TRP A 153 6.07 9.26 -15.77
CA TRP A 153 7.52 9.25 -15.62
C TRP A 153 8.23 9.84 -16.85
N VAL A 154 7.82 9.46 -18.05
CA VAL A 154 8.38 10.00 -19.31
C VAL A 154 8.15 11.49 -19.40
N ASP A 155 6.95 11.97 -19.06
CA ASP A 155 6.61 13.40 -19.05
C ASP A 155 7.54 14.22 -18.10
N ILE A 156 7.80 13.68 -16.90
CA ILE A 156 8.69 14.30 -15.92
C ILE A 156 10.17 14.31 -16.38
N MET A 157 10.58 13.22 -17.04
CA MET A 157 11.99 13.03 -17.43
C MET A 157 12.33 13.61 -18.80
N THR A 158 11.31 13.93 -19.61
CA THR A 158 11.53 14.58 -20.89
C THR A 158 11.70 16.09 -20.67
N ILE A 159 12.89 16.56 -20.92
CA ILE A 159 13.19 18.00 -20.93
C ILE A 159 12.73 18.53 -22.29
N GLU A 160 11.73 19.41 -22.28
CA GLU A 160 11.43 20.19 -23.48
C GLU A 160 12.63 21.09 -23.76
N GLU A 161 13.14 21.08 -24.98
CA GLU A 161 14.15 22.04 -25.44
C GLU A 161 13.50 23.44 -25.47
N ASN A 162 13.54 24.10 -24.32
CA ASN A 162 13.07 25.46 -24.18
C ASN A 162 14.28 26.35 -24.13
N ASP A 163 14.42 27.26 -25.09
CA ASP A 163 15.54 28.20 -25.20
C ASP A 163 15.70 29.11 -23.96
N GLU A 164 14.69 29.19 -23.11
CA GLU A 164 14.68 29.93 -21.85
C GLU A 164 15.10 29.10 -20.62
N ALA A 165 15.40 27.81 -20.78
CA ALA A 165 15.75 26.95 -19.66
C ALA A 165 17.15 27.31 -19.10
N LEU A 166 17.21 27.59 -17.79
CA LEU A 166 18.49 27.82 -17.11
C LEU A 166 19.20 26.49 -16.90
N VAL A 167 20.38 26.35 -17.53
CA VAL A 167 21.23 25.15 -17.35
C VAL A 167 22.13 25.32 -16.15
N VAL A 168 22.01 24.40 -15.18
CA VAL A 168 22.80 24.39 -13.96
C VAL A 168 23.51 23.04 -13.82
N GLU A 169 24.84 23.07 -13.77
CA GLU A 169 25.64 21.88 -13.48
C GLU A 169 25.96 21.82 -11.99
N LEU A 170 25.66 20.71 -11.36
CA LEU A 170 25.84 20.54 -9.93
C LEU A 170 26.94 19.51 -9.65
N TYR A 171 27.99 19.92 -8.97
CA TYR A 171 29.05 19.03 -8.50
C TYR A 171 28.85 18.69 -7.02
N ALA A 172 28.68 17.42 -6.74
CA ALA A 172 28.59 16.90 -5.38
C ALA A 172 29.96 16.38 -4.93
N GLN A 173 30.43 16.86 -3.80
CA GLN A 173 31.60 16.33 -3.10
C GLN A 173 31.21 16.03 -1.65
N GLN A 174 32.01 15.21 -0.97
CA GLN A 174 31.77 14.94 0.44
C GLN A 174 31.78 16.26 1.24
N PHE A 175 30.63 16.57 1.84
CA PHE A 175 30.30 17.77 2.62
C PHE A 175 30.28 19.09 1.84
N ASN A 176 30.35 19.09 0.51
CA ASN A 176 30.29 20.31 -0.28
C ASN A 176 29.52 20.10 -1.60
N TRP A 177 28.80 21.17 -1.98
CA TRP A 177 28.10 21.27 -3.26
C TRP A 177 28.57 22.51 -3.99
N LYS A 178 28.91 22.38 -5.27
CA LYS A 178 29.24 23.49 -6.14
C LYS A 178 28.28 23.51 -7.31
N ALA A 179 27.71 24.66 -7.60
CA ALA A 179 26.82 24.86 -8.74
C ALA A 179 27.53 25.78 -9.76
N ARG A 180 27.41 25.42 -11.02
CA ARG A 180 27.85 26.20 -12.14
C ARG A 180 26.64 26.52 -13.04
N TYR A 181 26.48 27.77 -13.37
CA TYR A 181 25.42 28.27 -14.23
C TYR A 181 25.94 28.49 -15.64
N ALA A 182 25.13 28.27 -16.65
CA ALA A 182 25.38 28.67 -18.00
C ALA A 182 25.44 30.21 -18.09
N GLY A 183 26.23 30.75 -18.99
CA GLY A 183 26.29 32.20 -19.29
C GLY A 183 25.03 32.70 -20.00
N GLU A 184 25.08 33.92 -20.51
CA GLU A 184 23.97 34.55 -21.27
C GLU A 184 23.63 33.77 -22.57
N ASP A 185 24.56 32.97 -23.07
CA ASP A 185 24.40 32.10 -24.22
C ASP A 185 23.69 30.77 -23.93
N GLY A 186 23.35 30.52 -22.64
CA GLY A 186 22.70 29.29 -22.22
C GLY A 186 23.59 28.02 -22.27
N VAL A 187 24.87 28.16 -22.64
CA VAL A 187 25.79 27.03 -22.81
C VAL A 187 26.76 26.95 -21.65
N LEU A 188 26.90 25.78 -21.05
CA LEU A 188 27.97 25.53 -20.08
C LEU A 188 29.31 25.41 -20.80
N GLY A 189 30.22 26.35 -20.55
CA GLY A 189 31.59 26.32 -21.11
C GLY A 189 32.37 25.09 -20.60
N ASP A 190 33.49 24.79 -21.25
CA ASP A 190 34.37 23.70 -20.85
C ASP A 190 34.92 23.91 -19.44
N ALA A 191 34.77 22.91 -18.56
CA ALA A 191 35.27 22.97 -17.19
C ALA A 191 36.40 21.98 -16.98
N ASN A 192 37.51 22.48 -16.43
CA ASN A 192 38.60 21.64 -15.99
C ASN A 192 38.82 21.83 -14.49
N VAL A 193 38.77 20.74 -13.74
CA VAL A 193 38.96 20.71 -12.27
C VAL A 193 40.24 21.42 -11.82
N ARG A 194 41.28 21.47 -12.67
CA ARG A 194 42.56 22.14 -12.39
C ARG A 194 42.45 23.65 -12.35
N PHE A 195 41.43 24.23 -12.98
CA PHE A 195 41.22 25.67 -13.04
C PHE A 195 40.06 26.14 -12.11
N LEU A 196 39.42 25.24 -11.40
CA LEU A 196 38.45 25.57 -10.39
C LEU A 196 39.18 26.09 -9.14
N GLN A 197 39.36 27.40 -9.05
CA GLN A 197 39.83 28.04 -7.84
C GLN A 197 38.66 28.40 -6.95
N ASP A 198 38.79 28.14 -5.63
CA ASP A 198 37.80 28.57 -4.63
C ASP A 198 37.91 30.10 -4.41
N PHE A 199 37.15 30.85 -5.18
CA PHE A 199 37.00 32.28 -4.97
C PHE A 199 35.68 32.54 -4.23
N GLY A 200 35.64 32.28 -2.94
CA GLY A 200 34.57 32.80 -2.06
C GLY A 200 33.14 32.74 -2.60
N GLY A 201 32.78 31.68 -3.31
CA GLY A 201 31.43 31.48 -3.88
C GLY A 201 31.17 32.19 -5.21
N LYS A 202 32.16 32.73 -5.89
CA LYS A 202 32.01 33.24 -7.27
C LYS A 202 32.41 32.14 -8.26
N ASN A 203 31.52 31.81 -9.17
CA ASN A 203 31.82 30.94 -10.30
C ASN A 203 32.75 31.67 -11.25
N LEU A 204 33.92 31.12 -11.52
CA LEU A 204 34.76 31.50 -12.62
C LEU A 204 34.55 30.48 -13.73
N VAL A 205 34.02 30.92 -14.81
CA VAL A 205 34.09 30.28 -16.11
C VAL A 205 35.36 30.79 -16.79
#